data_d8397551f471312b9cb395f20d343a60
#
_entry.id   d8397551f471312b9cb395f20d343a60
#
_cell.length_a   1.000
_cell.length_b   1.000
_cell.length_c   1.000
_cell.angle_alpha   90.00
_cell.angle_beta   90.00
_cell.angle_gamma   90.00
#
_symmetry.space_group_name_H-M   'P 1'
#
loop_
_entity.id
_entity.type
_entity.pdbx_description
1 polymer ?
#
loop_
_entity_poly.entity_id
_entity_poly.type
_entity_poly.pdbx_seq_one_letter_code
_entity_poly.pdbx_strand_id
1 'polypeptide(L)'
;MAGSLKINFFVLDTCALIWWSLDPDKISPSAKVACYTMEQEKSGLVPSTAVWEIAIKSKNRKLDLGVDIDDYIATLKKSNVIRIVPIDEEIWLESVKLEWEHKDPVDRVVVAVAKINHASIITADRKIADFYPLVIW
;
A
#
# COMPACT_ATOMS: atom_id res chain seq x y z
N MET A 1 4.38 22.07 -23.05
CA MET A 1 4.37 21.28 -23.26
C MET A 1 3.65 20.58 -22.75
N ALA A 2 3.17 20.53 -23.10
CA ALA A 2 2.43 19.84 -22.65
C ALA A 2 2.67 18.82 -22.10
N GLY A 3 2.88 18.85 -21.72
CA GLY A 3 2.88 18.05 -21.29
C GLY A 3 3.21 16.87 -20.69
N SER A 4 3.75 16.93 -19.71
CA SER A 4 4.02 15.77 -18.94
C SER A 4 2.75 15.34 -18.23
N LEU A 5 2.29 14.18 -18.55
CA LEU A 5 1.27 13.49 -17.78
C LEU A 5 1.92 13.04 -16.49
N LYS A 6 1.52 13.64 -15.39
CA LYS A 6 1.92 13.16 -14.06
C LYS A 6 1.10 11.92 -13.73
N ILE A 7 1.76 10.82 -13.48
CA ILE A 7 1.14 9.64 -12.92
C ILE A 7 1.06 9.84 -11.40
N ASN A 8 -0.14 9.73 -10.85
CA ASN A 8 -0.33 9.75 -9.42
C ASN A 8 -0.17 8.34 -8.88
N PHE A 9 0.84 8.15 -8.05
CA PHE A 9 1.04 6.87 -7.38
C PHE A 9 0.18 6.77 -6.13
N PHE A 10 -0.25 5.56 -5.84
CA PHE A 10 -1.03 5.22 -4.65
C PHE A 10 -0.33 4.11 -3.90
N VAL A 11 -0.02 4.36 -2.64
CA VAL A 11 0.49 3.32 -1.75
C VAL A 11 -0.68 2.68 -1.03
N LEU A 12 -0.74 1.35 -1.06
CA LEU A 12 -1.71 0.60 -0.25
C LEU A 12 -0.99 0.07 0.98
N ASP A 13 -1.57 0.28 2.16
CA ASP A 13 -1.12 -0.44 3.32
C ASP A 13 -1.63 -1.89 3.26
N THR A 14 -1.25 -2.70 4.23
CA THR A 14 -1.57 -4.12 4.21
C THR A 14 -3.08 -4.38 4.16
N CYS A 15 -3.86 -3.68 5.00
CA CYS A 15 -5.31 -3.89 5.03
C CYS A 15 -5.96 -3.44 3.72
N ALA A 16 -5.57 -2.30 3.18
CA ALA A 16 -6.11 -1.82 1.91
C ALA A 16 -5.78 -2.78 0.78
N LEU A 17 -4.58 -3.34 0.75
CA LEU A 17 -4.19 -4.34 -0.23
C LEU A 17 -5.06 -5.60 -0.13
N ILE A 18 -5.25 -6.10 1.08
CA ILE A 18 -6.08 -7.29 1.32
C ILE A 18 -7.52 -7.04 0.84
N TRP A 19 -8.09 -5.91 1.22
CA TRP A 19 -9.47 -5.59 0.83
C TRP A 19 -9.61 -5.34 -0.67
N TRP A 20 -8.68 -4.62 -1.26
CA TRP A 20 -8.71 -4.38 -2.71
C TRP A 20 -8.65 -5.70 -3.49
N SER A 21 -7.82 -6.64 -3.05
CA SER A 21 -7.58 -7.88 -3.78
C SER A 21 -8.57 -9.00 -3.44
N LEU A 22 -9.12 -9.03 -2.22
CA LEU A 22 -9.93 -10.17 -1.75
C LEU A 22 -11.34 -9.79 -1.30
N ASP A 23 -11.57 -8.56 -0.85
CA ASP A 23 -12.85 -8.17 -0.26
C ASP A 23 -13.13 -6.67 -0.53
N PRO A 24 -13.37 -6.32 -1.79
CA PRO A 24 -13.53 -4.91 -2.18
C PRO A 24 -14.74 -4.22 -1.54
N ASP A 25 -15.70 -4.97 -1.01
CA ASP A 25 -16.85 -4.36 -0.33
C ASP A 25 -16.45 -3.61 0.94
N LYS A 26 -15.28 -3.91 1.51
CA LYS A 26 -14.76 -3.21 2.68
C LYS A 26 -14.11 -1.86 2.37
N ILE A 27 -13.92 -1.55 1.09
CA ILE A 27 -13.32 -0.29 0.67
C ILE A 27 -14.38 0.80 0.64
N SER A 28 -14.08 1.97 1.20
CA SER A 28 -14.98 3.12 1.21
C SER A 28 -15.26 3.64 -0.21
N PRO A 29 -16.34 4.37 -0.44
CA PRO A 29 -16.64 4.95 -1.76
C PRO A 29 -15.49 5.82 -2.30
N SER A 30 -14.89 6.66 -1.46
CA SER A 30 -13.76 7.51 -1.88
C SER A 30 -12.53 6.68 -2.25
N ALA A 31 -12.23 5.65 -1.46
CA ALA A 31 -11.10 4.75 -1.74
C ALA A 31 -11.36 3.90 -2.99
N LYS A 32 -12.61 3.55 -3.28
CA LYS A 32 -12.95 2.85 -4.54
C LYS A 32 -12.62 3.69 -5.76
N VAL A 33 -12.90 5.00 -5.72
CA VAL A 33 -12.54 5.91 -6.81
C VAL A 33 -11.03 5.93 -7.00
N ALA A 34 -10.27 6.03 -5.91
CA ALA A 34 -8.81 6.00 -5.97
C ALA A 34 -8.29 4.67 -6.52
N CYS A 35 -8.87 3.56 -6.10
CA CYS A 35 -8.49 2.23 -6.62
C CYS A 35 -8.78 2.12 -8.11
N TYR A 36 -9.89 2.66 -8.58
CA TYR A 36 -10.20 2.68 -10.01
C TYR A 36 -9.13 3.44 -10.79
N THR A 37 -8.74 4.62 -10.33
CA THR A 37 -7.68 5.42 -10.95
C THR A 37 -6.35 4.64 -10.95
N MET A 38 -6.02 4.03 -9.82
CA MET A 38 -4.82 3.19 -9.68
C MET A 38 -4.82 2.05 -10.70
N GLU A 39 -5.95 1.39 -10.88
CA GLU A 39 -6.08 0.30 -11.85
C GLU A 39 -5.89 0.79 -13.29
N GLN A 40 -6.49 1.92 -13.63
CA GLN A 40 -6.37 2.50 -14.98
C GLN A 40 -4.94 2.95 -15.28
N GLU A 41 -4.28 3.56 -14.31
CA GLU A 41 -2.93 4.09 -14.47
C GLU A 41 -1.83 3.09 -14.13
N LYS A 42 -2.19 1.92 -13.58
CA LYS A 42 -1.23 0.90 -13.13
C LYS A 42 -0.21 1.51 -12.16
N SER A 43 -0.71 2.25 -11.19
CA SER A 43 0.10 3.13 -10.35
C SER A 43 0.12 2.74 -8.87
N GLY A 44 -0.25 1.52 -8.54
CA GLY A 44 -0.23 1.04 -7.16
C GLY A 44 1.17 0.67 -6.70
N LEU A 45 1.48 1.02 -5.47
CA LEU A 45 2.74 0.69 -4.80
C LEU A 45 2.41 -0.04 -3.49
N VAL A 46 3.08 -1.15 -3.28
CA VAL A 46 2.90 -1.95 -2.06
C VAL A 46 4.27 -2.19 -1.43
N PRO A 47 4.54 -1.66 -0.23
CA PRO A 47 5.79 -1.95 0.44
C PRO A 47 5.95 -3.45 0.69
N SER A 48 7.15 -3.99 0.52
CA SER A 48 7.38 -5.42 0.70
C SER A 48 7.11 -5.92 2.13
N THR A 49 7.05 -5.01 3.11
CA THR A 49 6.60 -5.35 4.48
C THR A 49 5.19 -5.90 4.51
N ALA A 50 4.32 -5.49 3.57
CA ALA A 50 2.98 -6.04 3.46
C ALA A 50 3.00 -7.53 3.08
N VAL A 51 3.94 -7.94 2.24
CA VAL A 51 4.12 -9.34 1.87
C VAL A 51 4.42 -10.18 3.12
N TRP A 52 5.33 -9.69 3.97
CA TRP A 52 5.67 -10.35 5.23
C TRP A 52 4.47 -10.46 6.16
N GLU A 53 3.73 -9.38 6.34
CA GLU A 53 2.54 -9.39 7.20
C GLU A 53 1.47 -10.37 6.71
N ILE A 54 1.18 -10.36 5.42
CA ILE A 54 0.18 -11.24 4.82
C ILE A 54 0.63 -12.70 4.94
N ALA A 55 1.91 -12.98 4.67
CA ALA A 55 2.47 -14.33 4.78
C ALA A 55 2.34 -14.88 6.20
N ILE A 56 2.65 -14.07 7.21
CA ILE A 56 2.52 -14.48 8.62
C ILE A 56 1.06 -14.73 8.99
N LYS A 57 0.17 -13.83 8.61
CA LYS A 57 -1.26 -13.97 8.91
C LYS A 57 -1.84 -15.20 8.23
N SER A 58 -1.44 -15.49 7.02
CA SER A 58 -1.86 -16.68 6.29
C SER A 58 -1.34 -17.96 6.96
N LYS A 59 -0.05 -17.96 7.33
CA LYS A 59 0.56 -19.10 8.04
C LYS A 59 -0.13 -19.37 9.36
N ASN A 60 -0.49 -18.33 10.11
CA ASN A 60 -1.12 -18.44 11.42
C ASN A 60 -2.65 -18.60 11.34
N ARG A 61 -3.19 -18.81 10.15
CA ARG A 61 -4.62 -19.00 9.89
C ARG A 61 -5.50 -17.82 10.36
N LYS A 62 -4.92 -16.63 10.41
CA LYS A 62 -5.65 -15.39 10.71
C LYS A 62 -6.20 -14.72 9.45
N LEU A 63 -5.78 -15.20 8.29
CA LEU A 63 -6.20 -14.69 7.00
C LEU A 63 -6.28 -15.87 6.03
N ASP A 64 -7.42 -16.01 5.37
CA ASP A 64 -7.62 -17.01 4.33
C ASP A 64 -7.49 -16.32 2.96
N LEU A 65 -6.45 -16.66 2.23
CA LEU A 65 -6.22 -16.14 0.88
C LEU A 65 -6.96 -16.92 -0.20
N GLY A 66 -7.51 -18.09 0.14
CA GLY A 66 -8.12 -19.00 -0.82
C GLY A 66 -7.13 -19.78 -1.68
N VAL A 67 -5.87 -19.39 -1.67
CA VAL A 67 -4.74 -20.02 -2.38
C VAL A 67 -3.52 -19.90 -1.47
N ASP A 68 -2.42 -20.55 -1.83
CA ASP A 68 -1.20 -20.35 -1.03
C ASP A 68 -0.60 -18.97 -1.28
N ILE A 69 0.30 -18.55 -0.38
CA ILE A 69 0.87 -17.21 -0.42
C ILE A 69 1.66 -16.94 -1.71
N ASP A 70 2.37 -17.93 -2.22
CA ASP A 70 3.16 -17.76 -3.43
C ASP A 70 2.26 -17.48 -4.63
N ASP A 71 1.14 -18.19 -4.73
CA ASP A 71 0.15 -17.98 -5.80
C ASP A 71 -0.52 -16.61 -5.68
N TYR A 72 -0.84 -16.20 -4.44
CA TYR A 72 -1.42 -14.88 -4.19
C TYR A 72 -0.49 -13.77 -4.68
N ILE A 73 0.79 -13.83 -4.31
CA ILE A 73 1.79 -12.83 -4.72
C ILE A 73 1.98 -12.85 -6.25
N ALA A 74 2.05 -14.05 -6.83
CA ALA A 74 2.18 -14.17 -8.29
C ALA A 74 1.00 -13.53 -9.01
N THR A 75 -0.22 -13.70 -8.51
CA THR A 75 -1.43 -13.09 -9.07
C THR A 75 -1.38 -11.57 -8.98
N LEU A 76 -0.96 -11.04 -7.83
CA LEU A 76 -0.78 -9.59 -7.67
C LEU A 76 0.19 -9.02 -8.71
N LYS A 77 1.32 -9.67 -8.91
CA LYS A 77 2.32 -9.24 -9.89
C LYS A 77 1.79 -9.32 -11.32
N LYS A 78 1.05 -10.37 -11.64
CA LYS A 78 0.46 -10.53 -12.98
C LYS A 78 -0.58 -9.48 -13.31
N SER A 79 -1.26 -8.92 -12.31
CA SER A 79 -2.24 -7.86 -12.54
C SER A 79 -1.61 -6.64 -13.19
N ASN A 80 -0.32 -6.43 -12.96
CA ASN A 80 0.43 -5.27 -13.43
C ASN A 80 -0.13 -3.93 -12.94
N VAL A 81 -1.04 -3.96 -11.98
CA VAL A 81 -1.64 -2.77 -11.36
C VAL A 81 -0.75 -2.24 -10.24
N ILE A 82 -0.23 -3.14 -9.41
CA ILE A 82 0.62 -2.79 -8.28
C ILE A 82 2.05 -3.26 -8.50
N ARG A 83 2.98 -2.53 -7.92
CA ARG A 83 4.38 -2.92 -7.85
C ARG A 83 4.75 -3.11 -6.38
N ILE A 84 5.37 -4.24 -6.08
CA ILE A 84 5.91 -4.48 -4.74
C ILE A 84 7.24 -3.75 -4.64
N VAL A 85 7.32 -2.82 -3.68
CA VAL A 85 8.50 -1.97 -3.48
C VAL A 85 9.42 -2.64 -2.44
N PRO A 86 10.61 -3.09 -2.83
CA PRO A 86 11.58 -3.60 -1.88
C PRO A 86 11.98 -2.50 -0.90
N ILE A 87 12.10 -2.84 0.39
CA ILE A 87 12.47 -1.86 1.41
C ILE A 87 13.98 -1.89 1.57
N ASP A 88 14.63 -0.89 0.99
CA ASP A 88 16.08 -0.71 1.06
C ASP A 88 16.48 0.22 2.24
N GLU A 89 17.77 0.48 2.37
CA GLU A 89 18.27 1.32 3.45
C GLU A 89 17.76 2.76 3.36
N GLU A 90 17.56 3.29 2.16
CA GLU A 90 17.02 4.64 1.99
C GLU A 90 15.62 4.76 2.58
N ILE A 91 14.77 3.78 2.31
CA ILE A 91 13.40 3.76 2.84
C ILE A 91 13.42 3.58 4.35
N TRP A 92 14.26 2.69 4.88
CA TRP A 92 14.38 2.53 6.33
C TRP A 92 14.83 3.81 7.01
N LEU A 93 15.84 4.48 6.46
CA LEU A 93 16.34 5.74 7.03
C LEU A 93 15.26 6.82 6.96
N GLU A 94 14.55 6.94 5.84
CA GLU A 94 13.45 7.90 5.73
C GLU A 94 12.35 7.61 6.75
N SER A 95 12.06 6.35 7.00
CA SER A 95 11.04 5.97 7.99
C SER A 95 11.40 6.41 9.40
N VAL A 96 12.69 6.38 9.74
CA VAL A 96 13.18 6.82 11.05
C VAL A 96 13.17 8.35 11.17
N LYS A 97 13.44 9.04 10.07
CA LYS A 97 13.48 10.52 10.05
C LYS A 97 12.11 11.18 10.16
N LEU A 98 11.02 10.44 10.00
CA LEU A 98 9.68 11.00 10.15
C LEU A 98 9.49 11.55 11.58
N GLU A 99 9.11 12.80 11.69
CA GLU A 99 8.78 13.43 12.97
C GLU A 99 7.38 13.03 13.40
N TRP A 100 7.23 11.79 13.79
CA TRP A 100 5.97 11.14 14.11
C TRP A 100 6.16 10.25 15.34
N GLU A 101 5.30 10.40 16.31
CA GLU A 101 5.40 9.65 17.57
C GLU A 101 5.03 8.18 17.43
N HIS A 102 4.29 7.82 16.40
CA HIS A 102 3.87 6.45 16.15
C HIS A 102 5.08 5.56 15.88
N LYS A 103 5.23 4.48 16.65
CA LYS A 103 6.44 3.65 16.65
C LYS A 103 6.36 2.41 15.76
N ASP A 104 5.18 2.10 15.20
CA ASP A 104 5.01 0.91 14.37
C ASP A 104 5.88 1.04 13.11
N PRO A 105 6.89 0.18 12.93
CA PRO A 105 7.80 0.29 11.81
C PRO A 105 7.13 0.06 10.45
N VAL A 106 6.11 -0.78 10.41
CA VAL A 106 5.40 -1.06 9.15
C VAL A 106 4.64 0.16 8.70
N ASP A 107 3.93 0.85 9.60
CA ASP A 107 3.22 2.08 9.26
C ASP A 107 4.18 3.19 8.86
N ARG A 108 5.31 3.28 9.54
CA ARG A 108 6.34 4.27 9.20
C ARG A 108 6.91 4.02 7.82
N VAL A 109 7.09 2.77 7.43
CA VAL A 109 7.56 2.40 6.08
C VAL A 109 6.53 2.78 5.02
N VAL A 110 5.23 2.56 5.27
CA VAL A 110 4.17 2.96 4.36
C VAL A 110 4.26 4.46 4.06
N VAL A 111 4.39 5.27 5.11
CA VAL A 111 4.51 6.74 4.95
C VAL A 111 5.82 7.11 4.24
N ALA A 112 6.93 6.46 4.56
CA ALA A 112 8.21 6.74 3.91
C ALA A 112 8.15 6.46 2.41
N VAL A 113 7.59 5.33 2.01
CA VAL A 113 7.41 4.98 0.59
C VAL A 113 6.55 6.02 -0.11
N ALA A 114 5.45 6.43 0.52
CA ALA A 114 4.57 7.44 -0.07
C ALA A 114 5.29 8.78 -0.22
N LYS A 115 6.02 9.20 0.79
CA LYS A 115 6.75 10.47 0.78
C LYS A 115 7.80 10.50 -0.32
N ILE A 116 8.60 9.45 -0.45
CA ILE A 116 9.65 9.35 -1.47
C ILE A 116 9.05 9.41 -2.87
N ASN A 117 7.89 8.81 -3.08
CA ASN A 117 7.24 8.72 -4.39
C ASN A 117 6.21 9.84 -4.63
N HIS A 118 6.06 10.77 -3.71
CA HIS A 118 5.02 11.80 -3.77
C HIS A 118 3.63 11.20 -4.01
N ALA A 119 3.35 10.10 -3.33
CA ALA A 119 2.16 9.30 -3.52
C ALA A 119 1.08 9.62 -2.49
N SER A 120 -0.17 9.35 -2.84
CA SER A 120 -1.26 9.27 -1.88
C SER A 120 -1.25 7.88 -1.22
N ILE A 121 -1.76 7.78 -0.02
CA ILE A 121 -1.91 6.51 0.68
C ILE A 121 -3.39 6.15 0.75
N ILE A 122 -3.73 4.95 0.30
CA ILE A 122 -5.07 4.38 0.48
C ILE A 122 -5.03 3.56 1.77
N THR A 123 -5.67 4.05 2.81
CA THR A 123 -5.68 3.41 4.12
C THR A 123 -6.87 3.87 4.95
N ALA A 124 -7.43 2.95 5.74
CA ALA A 124 -8.43 3.26 6.76
C ALA A 124 -7.80 3.66 8.10
N ASP A 125 -6.49 3.58 8.23
CA ASP A 125 -5.81 3.82 9.50
C ASP A 125 -5.77 5.32 9.82
N ARG A 126 -6.43 5.69 10.93
CA ARG A 126 -6.49 7.10 11.36
C ARG A 126 -5.15 7.65 11.82
N LYS A 127 -4.27 6.82 12.36
CA LYS A 127 -2.95 7.28 12.81
C LYS A 127 -2.13 7.76 11.63
N ILE A 128 -2.21 7.04 10.51
CA ILE A 128 -1.56 7.46 9.26
C ILE A 128 -2.22 8.73 8.73
N ALA A 129 -3.55 8.76 8.68
CA ALA A 129 -4.31 9.91 8.18
C ALA A 129 -4.04 11.17 8.99
N ASP A 130 -3.86 11.05 10.30
CA ASP A 130 -3.58 12.20 11.16
C ASP A 130 -2.18 12.79 10.93
N PHE A 131 -1.27 11.98 10.41
CA PHE A 131 0.11 12.40 10.16
C PHE A 131 0.38 12.80 8.72
N TYR A 132 -0.04 11.97 7.76
CA TYR A 132 0.29 12.17 6.34
C TYR A 132 -0.87 12.86 5.62
N PRO A 133 -0.61 13.99 4.92
CA PRO A 133 -1.70 14.80 4.37
C PRO A 133 -2.43 14.19 3.17
N LEU A 134 -1.80 13.28 2.43
CA LEU A 134 -2.37 12.72 1.21
C LEU A 134 -2.91 11.31 1.46
N VAL A 135 -3.90 11.20 2.32
CA VAL A 135 -4.57 9.94 2.64
C VAL A 135 -5.98 9.95 2.05
N ILE A 136 -6.36 8.81 1.46
CA ILE A 136 -7.70 8.59 0.87
C ILE A 136 -8.35 7.40 1.55
N TRP A 137 -9.52 7.65 2.08
CA TRP A 137 -10.39 6.60 2.58
C TRP A 137 -11.86 7.01 2.63
#